data_30015a283322c210a7a3777ebb5439a4
#
_entry.id   30015a283322c210a7a3777ebb5439a4
#
_cell.length_a   1.000
_cell.length_b   1.000
_cell.length_c   1.000
_cell.angle_alpha   90.00
_cell.angle_beta   90.00
_cell.angle_gamma   90.00
#
_symmetry.space_group_name_H-M   'P 1'
#
loop_
_entity.id
_entity.type
_entity.pdbx_description
1 polymer ?
#
loop_
_entity_poly.entity_id
_entity_poly.type
_entity_poly.pdbx_seq_one_letter_code
_entity_poly.pdbx_strand_id
1 'polypeptide(L)'
;MNDRFDRINNIREQEPIQVGEMPSSQDNEVKARSYDPFPKIVAIILIAALILTAIYALLHPVDNINLKFFLFDNCTVQVVTTSFGEYKTKDVHIDGNLIKVGDDYYEIDGDKIYTYVKIEEDTWQRRPVEELTSHLESANKLLDKSSYKKVKGKLFAWRLKNSVAETISELSSITLEKDGGKIAIMGNGYGEKISLRFTRFGKTEIDPPWEEPGMKVVE
;
A
#
# COMPACT_ATOMS: atom_id res chain seq x y z
N MET A 1 -51.41 30.66 -36.95
CA MET A 1 -51.91 29.61 -37.85
C MET A 1 -51.85 28.35 -37.04
N ASN A 2 -52.91 28.12 -36.27
CA ASN A 2 -54.10 27.31 -36.57
C ASN A 2 -53.66 25.90 -36.97
N ASP A 3 -53.94 24.89 -36.24
CA ASP A 3 -55.19 24.13 -36.07
C ASP A 3 -54.99 23.08 -35.01
N ARG A 4 -55.74 22.97 -34.06
CA ARG A 4 -57.14 22.64 -33.87
C ARG A 4 -57.36 21.38 -33.06
N PHE A 5 -57.93 21.64 -31.91
CA PHE A 5 -58.96 20.87 -31.27
C PHE A 5 -59.74 19.98 -32.25
N ASP A 6 -59.94 18.74 -31.88
CA ASP A 6 -61.20 18.03 -31.87
C ASP A 6 -60.97 16.52 -31.69
N ARG A 7 -61.40 15.97 -30.60
CA ARG A 7 -62.27 14.79 -30.53
C ARG A 7 -62.67 14.47 -29.09
N ILE A 8 -63.75 15.12 -28.73
CA ILE A 8 -64.59 14.66 -27.66
C ILE A 8 -65.59 13.67 -28.27
N ASN A 9 -65.99 12.72 -27.42
CA ASN A 9 -67.10 11.80 -27.52
C ASN A 9 -66.90 10.45 -28.20
N ASN A 10 -66.67 9.48 -27.36
CA ASN A 10 -67.32 8.17 -27.47
C ASN A 10 -67.66 7.67 -26.08
N ILE A 11 -68.84 8.03 -25.64
CA ILE A 11 -69.53 7.43 -24.51
C ILE A 11 -69.94 6.04 -24.99
N ARG A 12 -69.26 5.01 -24.56
CA ARG A 12 -69.70 3.63 -24.69
C ARG A 12 -70.47 3.27 -23.44
N GLU A 13 -71.72 2.98 -23.64
CA GLU A 13 -72.60 2.37 -22.63
C GLU A 13 -71.92 1.22 -21.91
N GLN A 14 -71.80 1.35 -20.63
CA GLN A 14 -71.30 0.28 -19.76
C GLN A 14 -72.48 -0.60 -19.38
N GLU A 15 -72.39 -1.86 -19.73
CA GLU A 15 -73.27 -2.94 -19.24
C GLU A 15 -73.23 -3.03 -17.69
N PRO A 16 -74.30 -3.41 -17.03
CA PRO A 16 -74.37 -3.49 -15.58
C PRO A 16 -73.44 -4.54 -15.05
N ILE A 17 -72.59 -4.10 -14.14
CA ILE A 17 -71.63 -4.94 -13.43
C ILE A 17 -72.43 -5.93 -12.54
N GLN A 18 -72.30 -7.21 -12.82
CA GLN A 18 -72.73 -8.26 -11.88
C GLN A 18 -71.93 -8.15 -10.61
N VAL A 19 -72.63 -7.96 -9.49
CA VAL A 19 -72.06 -8.05 -8.14
C VAL A 19 -71.75 -9.51 -7.87
N GLY A 20 -70.53 -9.88 -8.19
CA GLY A 20 -69.97 -11.18 -7.74
C GLY A 20 -69.72 -11.13 -6.25
N GLU A 21 -70.12 -12.18 -5.59
CA GLU A 21 -69.93 -12.41 -4.15
C GLU A 21 -68.48 -12.14 -3.75
N MET A 22 -68.30 -11.30 -2.73
CA MET A 22 -66.99 -11.08 -2.11
C MET A 22 -66.48 -12.39 -1.54
N PRO A 23 -65.31 -12.87 -1.92
CA PRO A 23 -64.65 -13.95 -1.20
C PRO A 23 -64.38 -13.48 0.22
N SER A 24 -64.80 -14.30 1.18
CA SER A 24 -64.56 -14.13 2.62
C SER A 24 -63.11 -13.72 2.86
N SER A 25 -62.94 -12.69 3.65
CA SER A 25 -61.63 -12.25 4.16
C SER A 25 -60.93 -13.45 4.77
N GLN A 26 -59.98 -14.04 4.03
CA GLN A 26 -58.93 -14.82 4.65
C GLN A 26 -58.14 -13.85 5.54
N ASP A 27 -58.25 -14.03 6.82
CA ASP A 27 -57.40 -13.43 7.82
C ASP A 27 -55.93 -13.76 7.45
N ASN A 28 -55.29 -12.90 6.66
CA ASN A 28 -53.87 -12.85 6.59
C ASN A 28 -53.40 -12.33 7.96
N GLU A 29 -53.26 -13.23 8.92
CA GLU A 29 -52.39 -12.99 10.07
C GLU A 29 -51.03 -12.56 9.53
N VAL A 30 -50.83 -11.28 9.47
CA VAL A 30 -49.50 -10.71 9.34
C VAL A 30 -48.78 -11.11 10.61
N LYS A 31 -48.10 -12.28 10.57
CA LYS A 31 -47.15 -12.69 11.60
C LYS A 31 -46.19 -11.53 11.76
N ALA A 32 -46.41 -10.71 12.80
CA ALA A 32 -45.47 -9.74 13.23
C ALA A 32 -44.12 -10.44 13.35
N ARG A 33 -43.21 -10.16 12.45
CA ARG A 33 -41.80 -10.65 12.52
C ARG A 33 -41.31 -10.28 13.89
N SER A 34 -41.18 -11.28 14.76
CA SER A 34 -40.54 -11.14 16.05
C SER A 34 -39.18 -10.47 15.80
N TYR A 35 -39.06 -9.22 16.22
CA TYR A 35 -37.83 -8.49 16.09
C TYR A 35 -36.84 -9.08 17.09
N ASP A 36 -35.91 -9.91 16.58
CA ASP A 36 -34.86 -10.48 17.39
C ASP A 36 -33.77 -9.39 17.58
N PRO A 37 -33.59 -8.82 18.77
CA PRO A 37 -32.58 -7.80 19.02
C PRO A 37 -31.15 -8.36 19.09
N PHE A 38 -31.00 -9.69 19.13
CA PHE A 38 -29.73 -10.37 19.32
C PHE A 38 -28.65 -9.96 18.29
N PRO A 39 -28.90 -9.93 16.97
CA PRO A 39 -27.88 -9.52 16.02
C PRO A 39 -27.43 -8.05 16.20
N LYS A 40 -28.32 -7.17 16.65
CA LYS A 40 -27.94 -5.76 16.92
C LYS A 40 -27.09 -5.63 18.18
N ILE A 41 -27.41 -6.39 19.23
CA ILE A 41 -26.62 -6.41 20.46
C ILE A 41 -25.22 -6.92 20.17
N VAL A 42 -25.10 -8.00 19.41
CA VAL A 42 -23.78 -8.56 18.99
C VAL A 42 -22.99 -7.53 18.17
N ALA A 43 -23.64 -6.84 17.23
CA ALA A 43 -22.98 -5.80 16.44
C ALA A 43 -22.47 -4.65 17.30
N ILE A 44 -23.26 -4.20 18.28
CA ILE A 44 -22.87 -3.12 19.23
C ILE A 44 -21.67 -3.58 20.07
N ILE A 45 -21.67 -4.80 20.57
CA ILE A 45 -20.53 -5.35 21.35
C ILE A 45 -19.27 -5.43 20.50
N LEU A 46 -19.36 -5.87 19.23
CA LEU A 46 -18.21 -5.90 18.33
C LEU A 46 -17.65 -4.52 18.03
N ILE A 47 -18.52 -3.54 17.79
CA ILE A 47 -18.10 -2.15 17.57
C ILE A 47 -17.42 -1.58 18.82
N ALA A 48 -17.99 -1.81 20.00
CA ALA A 48 -17.40 -1.38 21.26
C ALA A 48 -16.02 -2.02 21.51
N ALA A 49 -15.88 -3.33 21.22
CA ALA A 49 -14.61 -4.04 21.33
C ALA A 49 -13.56 -3.47 20.37
N LEU A 50 -13.94 -3.16 19.11
CA LEU A 50 -13.03 -2.53 18.15
C LEU A 50 -12.58 -1.13 18.60
N ILE A 51 -13.49 -0.33 19.14
CA ILE A 51 -13.18 1.01 19.68
C ILE A 51 -12.22 0.89 20.87
N LEU A 52 -12.50 -0.02 21.81
CA LEU A 52 -11.63 -0.25 22.96
C LEU A 52 -10.25 -0.74 22.56
N THR A 53 -10.16 -1.63 21.58
CA THR A 53 -8.88 -2.11 21.04
C THR A 53 -8.10 -0.98 20.39
N ALA A 54 -8.76 -0.10 19.64
CA ALA A 54 -8.13 1.07 19.03
C ALA A 54 -7.63 2.07 20.09
N ILE A 55 -8.44 2.34 21.12
CA ILE A 55 -8.05 3.22 22.25
C ILE A 55 -6.85 2.58 23.00
N TYR A 56 -6.91 1.29 23.29
CA TYR A 56 -5.81 0.57 23.94
C TYR A 56 -4.50 0.67 23.13
N ALA A 57 -4.57 0.44 21.82
CA ALA A 57 -3.42 0.55 20.93
C ALA A 57 -2.85 1.98 20.85
N LEU A 58 -3.69 3.01 21.00
CA LEU A 58 -3.25 4.40 21.07
C LEU A 58 -2.57 4.76 22.40
N LEU A 59 -3.09 4.21 23.52
CA LEU A 59 -2.59 4.49 24.86
C LEU A 59 -1.35 3.65 25.22
N HIS A 60 -1.25 2.44 24.65
CA HIS A 60 -0.16 1.49 24.89
C HIS A 60 0.55 1.19 23.56
N PRO A 61 1.36 2.12 23.06
CA PRO A 61 2.09 1.93 21.81
C PRO A 61 3.06 0.74 21.96
N VAL A 62 2.94 -0.20 21.03
CA VAL A 62 3.90 -1.30 20.93
C VAL A 62 5.18 -0.73 20.31
N ASP A 63 6.32 -0.89 20.98
CA ASP A 63 7.61 -0.38 20.49
C ASP A 63 8.06 -1.08 19.20
N ASN A 64 7.66 -2.33 19.01
CA ASN A 64 8.06 -3.11 17.86
C ASN A 64 7.06 -2.99 16.70
N ILE A 65 7.58 -2.81 15.50
CA ILE A 65 6.79 -2.80 14.27
C ILE A 65 6.45 -4.24 13.89
N ASN A 66 5.17 -4.61 13.92
CA ASN A 66 4.76 -5.90 13.38
C ASN A 66 4.57 -5.78 11.87
N LEU A 67 5.66 -5.93 11.13
CA LEU A 67 5.69 -5.91 9.67
C LEU A 67 6.02 -7.30 9.10
N LYS A 68 5.56 -8.38 9.73
CA LYS A 68 5.84 -9.78 9.36
C LYS A 68 5.55 -10.09 7.88
N PHE A 69 4.58 -9.39 7.29
CA PHE A 69 4.12 -9.64 5.92
C PHE A 69 4.83 -8.79 4.87
N PHE A 70 5.76 -7.91 5.27
CA PHE A 70 6.47 -7.07 4.34
C PHE A 70 7.89 -7.62 4.12
N LEU A 71 8.17 -7.97 2.89
CA LEU A 71 9.46 -8.47 2.46
C LEU A 71 10.23 -7.32 1.80
N PHE A 72 11.17 -6.71 2.54
CA PHE A 72 11.98 -5.62 2.01
C PHE A 72 13.08 -6.10 1.07
N ASP A 73 13.38 -7.38 1.09
CA ASP A 73 14.26 -8.11 0.18
C ASP A 73 13.58 -8.47 -1.15
N ASN A 74 12.26 -8.33 -1.24
CA ASN A 74 11.53 -8.45 -2.51
C ASN A 74 10.40 -7.44 -2.55
N CYS A 75 10.63 -6.31 -3.21
CA CYS A 75 9.65 -5.23 -3.33
C CYS A 75 10.02 -4.22 -4.42
N THR A 76 9.07 -3.36 -4.77
CA THR A 76 9.33 -2.16 -5.58
C THR A 76 9.33 -0.95 -4.67
N VAL A 77 10.36 -0.13 -4.76
CA VAL A 77 10.54 1.12 -4.00
C VAL A 77 10.43 2.29 -4.94
N GLN A 78 9.44 3.13 -4.76
CA GLN A 78 9.35 4.41 -5.44
C GLN A 78 10.09 5.46 -4.60
N VAL A 79 11.19 5.97 -5.10
CA VAL A 79 11.96 7.06 -4.51
C VAL A 79 11.38 8.37 -5.03
N VAL A 80 10.87 9.19 -4.13
CA VAL A 80 10.34 10.53 -4.44
C VAL A 80 11.20 11.55 -3.72
N THR A 81 11.87 12.42 -4.46
CA THR A 81 12.58 13.57 -3.92
C THR A 81 11.80 14.84 -4.23
N THR A 82 11.79 15.77 -3.28
CA THR A 82 11.12 17.07 -3.44
C THR A 82 12.09 18.16 -3.06
N SER A 83 12.46 18.99 -4.04
CA SER A 83 13.35 20.12 -3.89
C SER A 83 12.74 21.35 -4.54
N PHE A 84 12.65 22.48 -3.80
CA PHE A 84 12.10 23.76 -4.31
C PHE A 84 10.73 23.66 -4.99
N GLY A 85 9.90 22.67 -4.56
CA GLY A 85 8.57 22.43 -5.15
C GLY A 85 8.56 21.53 -6.38
N GLU A 86 9.70 21.11 -6.87
CA GLU A 86 9.81 20.10 -7.93
C GLU A 86 9.82 18.68 -7.35
N TYR A 87 9.16 17.77 -8.05
CA TYR A 87 9.10 16.35 -7.70
C TYR A 87 9.89 15.54 -8.72
N LYS A 88 10.85 14.76 -8.23
CA LYS A 88 11.51 13.73 -9.03
C LYS A 88 11.13 12.37 -8.49
N THR A 89 10.81 11.45 -9.38
CA THR A 89 10.42 10.09 -9.01
C THR A 89 11.28 9.09 -9.76
N LYS A 90 11.77 8.07 -9.06
CA LYS A 90 12.53 6.97 -9.62
C LYS A 90 12.05 5.66 -8.96
N ASP A 91 11.81 4.64 -9.76
CA ASP A 91 11.46 3.32 -9.25
C ASP A 91 12.72 2.47 -9.11
N VAL A 92 12.80 1.75 -8.01
CA VAL A 92 13.85 0.79 -7.66
C VAL A 92 13.17 -0.55 -7.45
N HIS A 93 13.56 -1.56 -8.19
CA HIS A 93 13.09 -2.93 -8.05
C HIS A 93 14.12 -3.72 -7.26
N ILE A 94 13.67 -4.46 -6.25
CA ILE A 94 14.51 -5.30 -5.38
C ILE A 94 13.98 -6.73 -5.48
N ASP A 95 14.84 -7.66 -5.83
CA ASP A 95 14.57 -9.09 -5.88
C ASP A 95 15.75 -9.87 -5.30
N GLY A 96 15.64 -10.26 -4.04
CA GLY A 96 16.74 -10.83 -3.27
C GLY A 96 17.92 -9.86 -3.15
N ASN A 97 19.04 -10.25 -3.66
CA ASN A 97 20.26 -9.44 -3.69
C ASN A 97 20.41 -8.58 -4.97
N LEU A 98 19.49 -8.74 -5.93
CA LEU A 98 19.51 -8.00 -7.18
C LEU A 98 18.63 -6.75 -7.10
N ILE A 99 19.15 -5.62 -7.58
CA ILE A 99 18.50 -4.32 -7.59
C ILE A 99 18.55 -3.75 -9.00
N LYS A 100 17.40 -3.29 -9.52
CA LYS A 100 17.29 -2.62 -10.81
C LYS A 100 16.79 -1.20 -10.63
N VAL A 101 17.49 -0.25 -11.25
CA VAL A 101 17.17 1.19 -11.18
C VAL A 101 17.23 1.79 -12.59
N GLY A 102 16.08 1.88 -13.27
CA GLY A 102 16.06 2.19 -14.69
C GLY A 102 16.69 1.05 -15.49
N ASP A 103 17.76 1.35 -16.23
CA ASP A 103 18.52 0.37 -17.03
C ASP A 103 19.75 -0.15 -16.28
N ASP A 104 20.02 0.34 -15.09
CA ASP A 104 21.17 -0.04 -14.28
C ASP A 104 20.81 -1.21 -13.36
N TYR A 105 21.74 -2.15 -13.20
CA TYR A 105 21.63 -3.30 -12.33
C TYR A 105 22.72 -3.31 -11.28
N TYR A 106 22.34 -3.64 -10.06
CA TYR A 106 23.24 -3.75 -8.93
C TYR A 106 22.98 -5.05 -8.20
N GLU A 107 24.03 -5.61 -7.60
CA GLU A 107 23.97 -6.81 -6.77
C GLU A 107 24.62 -6.54 -5.43
N ILE A 108 23.93 -6.97 -4.35
CA ILE A 108 24.52 -6.98 -3.01
C ILE A 108 25.09 -8.37 -2.76
N ASP A 109 26.42 -8.46 -2.62
CA ASP A 109 27.13 -9.70 -2.35
C ASP A 109 27.94 -9.51 -1.05
N GLY A 110 27.39 -10.08 0.04
CA GLY A 110 27.93 -9.87 1.39
C GLY A 110 27.89 -8.41 1.83
N ASP A 111 29.05 -7.82 2.01
CA ASP A 111 29.25 -6.42 2.42
C ASP A 111 29.57 -5.49 1.25
N LYS A 112 29.48 -5.95 0.00
CA LYS A 112 29.81 -5.20 -1.19
C LYS A 112 28.62 -5.03 -2.11
N ILE A 113 28.66 -3.94 -2.89
CA ILE A 113 27.73 -3.69 -3.98
C ILE A 113 28.50 -3.73 -5.30
N TYR A 114 27.95 -4.45 -6.24
CA TYR A 114 28.46 -4.55 -7.60
C TYR A 114 27.46 -3.94 -8.57
N THR A 115 27.95 -3.42 -9.69
CA THR A 115 27.13 -3.03 -10.85
C THR A 115 27.50 -3.88 -12.05
N TYR A 116 26.56 -4.03 -12.97
CA TYR A 116 26.75 -4.73 -14.21
C TYR A 116 26.76 -3.76 -15.38
N VAL A 117 27.85 -3.72 -16.14
CA VAL A 117 28.04 -2.81 -17.26
C VAL A 117 28.21 -3.65 -18.53
N LYS A 118 27.38 -3.38 -19.53
CA LYS A 118 27.52 -4.01 -20.85
C LYS A 118 28.74 -3.46 -21.53
N ILE A 119 29.73 -4.34 -21.87
CA ILE A 119 30.99 -3.97 -22.52
C ILE A 119 31.04 -4.38 -23.98
N GLU A 120 30.35 -5.47 -24.34
CA GLU A 120 30.16 -5.96 -25.71
C GLU A 120 28.71 -6.41 -25.90
N GLU A 121 28.38 -6.83 -27.13
CA GLU A 121 26.99 -7.24 -27.45
C GLU A 121 26.47 -8.38 -26.57
N ASP A 122 27.35 -9.35 -26.27
CA ASP A 122 27.08 -10.55 -25.49
C ASP A 122 27.80 -10.60 -24.13
N THR A 123 28.50 -9.52 -23.73
CA THR A 123 29.38 -9.53 -22.57
C THR A 123 29.08 -8.40 -21.58
N TRP A 124 28.85 -8.78 -20.34
CA TRP A 124 28.65 -7.88 -19.21
C TRP A 124 29.86 -7.97 -18.28
N GLN A 125 30.25 -6.84 -17.69
CA GLN A 125 31.27 -6.80 -16.67
C GLN A 125 30.66 -6.47 -15.31
N ARG A 126 30.97 -7.29 -14.31
CA ARG A 126 30.63 -7.07 -12.90
C ARG A 126 31.73 -6.23 -12.27
N ARG A 127 31.37 -5.07 -11.72
CA ARG A 127 32.31 -4.09 -11.11
C ARG A 127 31.88 -3.71 -9.71
N PRO A 128 32.80 -3.66 -8.73
CA PRO A 128 32.47 -3.15 -7.39
C PRO A 128 32.18 -1.65 -7.42
N VAL A 129 31.22 -1.21 -6.60
CA VAL A 129 30.84 0.20 -6.43
C VAL A 129 31.12 0.60 -4.98
N GLU A 130 32.32 1.10 -4.71
CA GLU A 130 32.77 1.40 -3.34
C GLU A 130 31.95 2.50 -2.70
N GLU A 131 31.53 3.53 -3.45
CA GLU A 131 30.70 4.63 -2.94
C GLU A 131 29.37 4.10 -2.40
N LEU A 132 28.65 3.26 -3.15
CA LEU A 132 27.39 2.66 -2.70
C LEU A 132 27.62 1.69 -1.55
N THR A 133 28.70 0.93 -1.59
CA THR A 133 29.10 -0.01 -0.53
C THR A 133 29.26 0.71 0.82
N SER A 134 29.82 1.91 0.82
CA SER A 134 29.99 2.71 2.05
C SER A 134 28.67 3.10 2.72
N HIS A 135 27.57 3.15 1.99
CA HIS A 135 26.23 3.47 2.49
C HIS A 135 25.37 2.25 2.85
N LEU A 136 25.86 1.04 2.60
CA LEU A 136 25.10 -0.21 2.80
C LEU A 136 24.69 -0.39 4.27
N GLU A 137 25.57 -0.06 5.22
CA GLU A 137 25.26 -0.17 6.65
C GLU A 137 24.12 0.78 7.05
N SER A 138 24.14 2.02 6.56
CA SER A 138 23.08 3.01 6.79
C SER A 138 21.75 2.57 6.18
N ALA A 139 21.77 2.00 4.97
CA ALA A 139 20.60 1.46 4.31
C ALA A 139 20.00 0.28 5.10
N ASN A 140 20.83 -0.64 5.55
CA ASN A 140 20.41 -1.77 6.38
C ASN A 140 19.76 -1.31 7.70
N LYS A 141 20.30 -0.29 8.36
CA LYS A 141 19.68 0.31 9.55
C LYS A 141 18.33 0.94 9.28
N LEU A 142 18.14 1.58 8.11
CA LEU A 142 16.86 2.15 7.70
C LEU A 142 15.81 1.08 7.39
N LEU A 143 16.21 -0.06 6.87
CA LEU A 143 15.31 -1.18 6.54
C LEU A 143 15.07 -2.10 7.74
N ASP A 144 15.88 -2.01 8.80
CA ASP A 144 15.68 -2.80 10.01
C ASP A 144 14.49 -2.27 10.82
N LYS A 145 13.49 -3.12 10.96
CA LYS A 145 12.26 -2.86 11.72
C LYS A 145 12.55 -2.53 13.19
N SER A 146 13.58 -3.12 13.76
CA SER A 146 14.00 -2.87 15.14
C SER A 146 14.53 -1.46 15.37
N SER A 147 14.93 -0.77 14.32
CA SER A 147 15.43 0.62 14.35
C SER A 147 14.35 1.65 14.66
N TYR A 148 13.09 1.28 14.62
CA TYR A 148 11.98 2.22 14.77
C TYR A 148 11.26 2.04 16.11
N LYS A 149 10.65 3.13 16.60
CA LYS A 149 9.75 3.15 17.75
C LYS A 149 8.42 3.79 17.39
N LYS A 150 7.34 3.32 18.01
CA LYS A 150 5.98 3.80 17.82
C LYS A 150 5.86 5.27 18.14
N VAL A 151 5.15 6.02 17.31
CA VAL A 151 4.75 7.39 17.60
C VAL A 151 3.49 7.37 18.47
N LYS A 152 3.56 7.98 19.65
CA LYS A 152 2.42 8.06 20.57
C LYS A 152 1.24 8.76 19.90
N GLY A 153 0.05 8.19 20.02
CA GLY A 153 -1.17 8.75 19.44
C GLY A 153 -1.40 8.47 17.96
N LYS A 154 -0.49 7.75 17.28
CA LYS A 154 -0.68 7.37 15.87
C LYS A 154 -0.66 5.84 15.72
N LEU A 155 -1.66 5.26 15.06
CA LEU A 155 -1.79 3.79 14.93
C LEU A 155 -0.75 3.16 14.02
N PHE A 156 -0.40 3.82 12.91
CA PHE A 156 0.44 3.26 11.85
C PHE A 156 1.64 4.14 11.51
N ALA A 157 2.21 4.81 12.52
CA ALA A 157 3.38 5.64 12.36
C ALA A 157 4.45 5.31 13.39
N TRP A 158 5.70 5.28 12.94
CA TRP A 158 6.91 5.04 13.74
C TRP A 158 7.97 6.07 13.38
N ARG A 159 8.89 6.33 14.24
CA ARG A 159 10.06 7.15 13.95
C ARG A 159 11.34 6.39 14.28
N LEU A 160 12.41 6.73 13.61
CA LEU A 160 13.72 6.16 13.86
C LEU A 160 14.14 6.45 15.32
N LYS A 161 14.75 5.48 15.98
CA LYS A 161 15.31 5.65 17.34
C LYS A 161 16.48 6.63 17.28
N ASN A 162 16.63 7.47 18.30
CA ASN A 162 17.71 8.46 18.32
C ASN A 162 19.10 7.81 18.24
N SER A 163 19.30 6.68 18.93
CA SER A 163 20.55 5.92 18.87
C SER A 163 20.92 5.41 17.47
N VAL A 164 19.95 5.21 16.61
CA VAL A 164 20.17 4.83 15.20
C VAL A 164 20.31 6.06 14.32
N ALA A 165 19.50 7.10 14.56
CA ALA A 165 19.57 8.36 13.80
C ALA A 165 20.95 9.02 13.88
N GLU A 166 21.61 8.92 15.03
CA GLU A 166 22.98 9.45 15.23
C GLU A 166 24.03 8.74 14.37
N THR A 167 23.75 7.53 13.90
CA THR A 167 24.65 6.75 13.04
C THR A 167 24.37 6.94 11.54
N ILE A 168 23.31 7.66 11.18
CA ILE A 168 22.91 7.95 9.80
C ILE A 168 22.93 9.46 9.64
N SER A 169 24.07 9.98 9.16
CA SER A 169 24.27 11.42 9.06
C SER A 169 23.58 12.08 7.87
N GLU A 170 23.27 11.28 6.84
CA GLU A 170 22.78 11.79 5.55
C GLU A 170 21.28 12.16 5.61
N LEU A 171 20.52 11.51 6.50
CA LEU A 171 19.09 11.72 6.63
C LEU A 171 18.69 12.18 8.03
N SER A 172 17.71 13.05 8.11
CA SER A 172 17.14 13.53 9.37
C SER A 172 15.62 13.39 9.39
N SER A 173 15.03 13.47 10.59
CA SER A 173 13.56 13.44 10.77
C SER A 173 12.89 12.22 10.17
N ILE A 174 13.52 11.06 10.28
CA ILE A 174 13.08 9.84 9.61
C ILE A 174 11.85 9.26 10.30
N THR A 175 10.77 9.10 9.53
CA THR A 175 9.53 8.45 9.95
C THR A 175 9.19 7.31 9.03
N LEU A 176 8.55 6.27 9.59
CA LEU A 176 7.98 5.16 8.84
C LEU A 176 6.47 5.17 9.04
N GLU A 177 5.72 5.14 7.97
CA GLU A 177 4.26 5.05 7.99
C GLU A 177 3.79 3.84 7.18
N LYS A 178 2.73 3.19 7.66
CA LYS A 178 2.08 2.07 6.99
C LYS A 178 0.68 2.49 6.59
N ASP A 179 0.35 2.30 5.32
CA ASP A 179 -0.99 2.51 4.76
C ASP A 179 -1.39 1.29 3.91
N GLY A 180 -2.30 0.49 4.45
CA GLY A 180 -2.72 -0.76 3.82
C GLY A 180 -1.55 -1.71 3.51
N GLY A 181 -1.38 -2.05 2.23
CA GLY A 181 -0.29 -2.89 1.70
C GLY A 181 0.99 -2.12 1.33
N LYS A 182 1.13 -0.85 1.76
CA LYS A 182 2.27 0.01 1.43
C LYS A 182 2.97 0.46 2.70
N ILE A 183 4.28 0.71 2.58
CA ILE A 183 5.08 1.35 3.63
C ILE A 183 5.76 2.56 3.01
N ALA A 184 5.85 3.64 3.77
CA ALA A 184 6.63 4.81 3.40
C ALA A 184 7.66 5.12 4.50
N ILE A 185 8.91 5.29 4.11
CA ILE A 185 9.95 5.90 4.93
C ILE A 185 10.15 7.31 4.40
N MET A 186 10.02 8.30 5.26
CA MET A 186 10.12 9.70 4.90
C MET A 186 11.20 10.36 5.76
N GLY A 187 12.00 11.22 5.15
CA GLY A 187 13.05 11.96 5.82
C GLY A 187 13.45 13.20 5.05
N ASN A 188 14.39 13.94 5.60
CA ASN A 188 15.08 15.04 4.92
C ASN A 188 16.55 14.65 4.73
N GLY A 189 17.09 14.89 3.56
CA GLY A 189 18.49 14.62 3.25
C GLY A 189 18.96 15.50 2.09
N TYR A 190 20.21 15.95 2.15
CA TYR A 190 20.82 16.76 1.10
C TYR A 190 20.05 18.03 0.71
N GLY A 191 19.31 18.61 1.70
CA GLY A 191 18.46 19.79 1.46
C GLY A 191 17.09 19.48 0.82
N GLU A 192 16.79 18.23 0.60
CA GLU A 192 15.55 17.74 -0.04
C GLU A 192 14.68 16.93 0.93
N LYS A 193 13.40 16.87 0.64
CA LYS A 193 12.51 15.86 1.26
C LYS A 193 12.59 14.59 0.45
N ILE A 194 12.81 13.48 1.14
CA ILE A 194 12.94 12.16 0.52
C ILE A 194 11.80 11.27 1.05
N SER A 195 11.13 10.58 0.16
CA SER A 195 10.13 9.58 0.50
C SER A 195 10.42 8.29 -0.26
N LEU A 196 10.62 7.20 0.47
CA LEU A 196 10.77 5.84 -0.05
C LEU A 196 9.43 5.14 0.14
N ARG A 197 8.72 4.83 -0.94
CA ARG A 197 7.42 4.15 -0.91
C ARG A 197 7.57 2.72 -1.36
N PHE A 198 7.47 1.80 -0.42
CA PHE A 198 7.60 0.36 -0.65
C PHE A 198 6.24 -0.25 -1.02
N THR A 199 6.23 -1.01 -2.10
CA THR A 199 5.04 -1.66 -2.66
C THR A 199 5.42 -3.03 -3.26
N ARG A 200 4.46 -3.81 -3.73
CA ARG A 200 4.67 -5.08 -4.45
C ARG A 200 5.53 -6.10 -3.70
N PHE A 201 5.43 -6.13 -2.38
CA PHE A 201 6.17 -7.08 -1.53
C PHE A 201 5.95 -8.53 -1.96
N GLY A 202 7.05 -9.27 -2.18
CA GLY A 202 7.05 -10.66 -2.64
C GLY A 202 6.50 -10.85 -4.06
N LYS A 203 6.48 -9.80 -4.90
CA LYS A 203 5.92 -9.83 -6.26
C LYS A 203 6.78 -9.08 -7.27
N THR A 204 7.97 -8.70 -6.90
CA THR A 204 8.91 -8.03 -7.81
C THR A 204 9.80 -9.10 -8.41
N GLU A 205 9.91 -9.09 -9.71
CA GLU A 205 10.77 -9.99 -10.48
C GLU A 205 11.72 -9.12 -11.32
N ILE A 206 12.98 -9.50 -11.35
CA ILE A 206 14.02 -8.85 -12.15
C ILE A 206 14.62 -9.93 -13.05
N ASP A 207 14.44 -9.76 -14.36
CA ASP A 207 15.07 -10.61 -15.37
C ASP A 207 16.37 -9.94 -15.81
N PRO A 208 17.53 -10.38 -15.33
CA PRO A 208 18.79 -9.76 -15.69
C PRO A 208 19.21 -10.19 -17.10
N PRO A 209 19.60 -9.25 -17.98
CA PRO A 209 19.87 -9.54 -19.38
C PRO A 209 21.10 -10.46 -19.60
N TRP A 210 21.99 -10.60 -18.61
CA TRP A 210 23.13 -11.51 -18.68
C TRP A 210 22.78 -12.96 -18.36
N GLU A 211 21.58 -13.26 -17.91
CA GLU A 211 21.07 -14.63 -17.77
C GLU A 211 20.46 -15.17 -19.06
N GLU A 212 20.32 -14.34 -20.09
CA GLU A 212 19.85 -14.76 -21.39
C GLU A 212 20.86 -15.74 -22.05
N PRO A 213 20.39 -16.73 -22.82
CA PRO A 213 21.27 -17.69 -23.48
C PRO A 213 22.30 -17.02 -24.41
N GLY A 214 23.58 -17.31 -24.20
CA GLY A 214 24.67 -16.73 -24.98
C GLY A 214 25.37 -15.54 -24.36
N MET A 215 24.82 -14.96 -23.29
CA MET A 215 25.46 -13.88 -22.57
C MET A 215 26.59 -14.39 -21.65
N LYS A 216 27.56 -13.55 -21.37
CA LYS A 216 28.71 -13.83 -20.50
C LYS A 216 28.86 -12.71 -19.48
N VAL A 217 29.26 -13.09 -18.25
CA VAL A 217 29.66 -12.15 -17.21
C VAL A 217 31.17 -12.35 -16.95
N VAL A 218 31.89 -11.24 -16.95
CA VAL A 218 33.31 -11.16 -16.58
C VAL A 218 33.53 -10.25 -15.40
N GLU A 219 34.53 -10.53 -14.58
CA GLU A 219 34.91 -9.71 -13.40
C GLU A 219 35.96 -8.67 -13.77
#